data_9b3063233ffe191f31404e338ab556a6
#
_entry.id   9b3063233ffe191f31404e338ab556a6
#
_cell.length_a   1.000
_cell.length_b   1.000
_cell.length_c   1.000
_cell.angle_alpha   90.00
_cell.angle_beta   90.00
_cell.angle_gamma   90.00
#
_symmetry.space_group_name_H-M   'P 1'
#
loop_
_entity.id
_entity.type
_entity.pdbx_description
1 polymer ?
#
loop_
_entity_poly.entity_id
_entity_poly.type
_entity_poly.pdbx_seq_one_letter_code
_entity_poly.pdbx_strand_id
1 'polypeptide(L)'
;MKKLYPILFIVIINFSFAQTKQFIYDYIYVPDSTQKNVTESEIMVLNINKEKSEYFTYDRYFSDSTMLSGSKKGLFMMPPNKKMSSDRVNKTSNSNQIKFITQLGFTKYFVDENIDLKWKLYPEYITVLNYKAHKATTEFGGRKWTAWFAKDIPFQDGPYKFKGLPGLIVKIEDESKSHKFELKGIKNTNYDFEYPNLNNYSKINLDYPKFIKAYKNYRKDPAADLVGRYMDQTDSSGNFRRGVDIFREEQKREEEKIQKDNNIIEINLIK
;
A
#
# COMPACT_ATOMS: atom_id res chain seq x y z
N MET A 1 42.42 59.10 -13.37
CA MET A 1 42.12 57.78 -13.98
C MET A 1 41.53 56.88 -12.90
N LYS A 2 40.18 56.70 -12.88
CA LYS A 2 39.49 55.82 -11.90
C LYS A 2 39.51 54.40 -12.45
N LYS A 3 40.18 53.48 -11.75
CA LYS A 3 40.19 52.06 -12.09
C LYS A 3 38.85 51.43 -11.65
N LEU A 4 38.02 51.01 -12.63
CA LEU A 4 36.79 50.20 -12.40
C LEU A 4 37.22 48.75 -12.23
N TYR A 5 36.99 48.18 -11.03
CA TYR A 5 37.14 46.73 -10.83
C TYR A 5 35.83 46.05 -11.16
N PRO A 6 35.83 45.02 -12.05
CA PRO A 6 34.58 44.27 -12.31
C PRO A 6 34.25 43.41 -11.07
N ILE A 7 33.05 43.60 -10.53
CA ILE A 7 32.51 42.72 -9.49
C ILE A 7 32.00 41.44 -10.21
N LEU A 8 32.72 40.34 -10.03
CA LEU A 8 32.33 39.03 -10.49
C LEU A 8 31.20 38.49 -9.60
N PHE A 9 29.98 38.51 -10.10
CA PHE A 9 28.80 37.94 -9.42
C PHE A 9 28.81 36.42 -9.60
N ILE A 10 29.32 35.66 -8.62
CA ILE A 10 29.29 34.21 -8.60
C ILE A 10 27.88 33.79 -8.26
N VAL A 11 27.09 33.37 -9.27
CA VAL A 11 25.80 32.71 -9.09
C VAL A 11 26.06 31.29 -8.60
N ILE A 12 25.91 31.06 -7.29
CA ILE A 12 25.94 29.71 -6.71
C ILE A 12 24.62 29.04 -7.08
N ILE A 13 24.65 28.22 -8.12
CA ILE A 13 23.52 27.33 -8.47
C ILE A 13 23.49 26.20 -7.45
N ASN A 14 22.63 26.34 -6.45
CA ASN A 14 22.34 25.24 -5.53
C ASN A 14 21.58 24.15 -6.30
N PHE A 15 22.25 23.08 -6.71
CA PHE A 15 21.61 21.85 -7.13
C PHE A 15 20.96 21.22 -5.88
N SER A 16 19.72 21.58 -5.60
CA SER A 16 18.89 20.82 -4.67
C SER A 16 18.55 19.48 -5.30
N PHE A 17 19.34 18.45 -5.01
CA PHE A 17 18.91 17.08 -5.26
C PHE A 17 17.59 16.88 -4.51
N ALA A 18 16.59 16.42 -5.22
CA ALA A 18 15.30 16.08 -4.63
C ALA A 18 15.51 14.89 -3.67
N GLN A 19 15.67 15.18 -2.37
CA GLN A 19 15.77 14.13 -1.37
C GLN A 19 14.42 13.42 -1.25
N THR A 20 14.40 12.13 -1.57
CA THR A 20 13.27 11.26 -1.26
C THR A 20 13.39 10.82 0.19
N LYS A 21 12.30 10.91 0.94
CA LYS A 21 12.22 10.39 2.31
C LYS A 21 11.38 9.14 2.34
N GLN A 22 11.88 8.13 3.04
CA GLN A 22 11.16 6.89 3.32
C GLN A 22 10.73 6.87 4.78
N PHE A 23 9.45 6.62 4.99
CA PHE A 23 8.85 6.41 6.30
C PHE A 23 8.43 4.95 6.40
N ILE A 24 8.94 4.26 7.41
CA ILE A 24 8.72 2.83 7.62
C ILE A 24 7.70 2.68 8.74
N TYR A 25 6.60 2.02 8.42
CA TYR A 25 5.52 1.74 9.36
C TYR A 25 5.41 0.25 9.66
N ASP A 26 5.09 -0.06 10.89
CA ASP A 26 4.54 -1.35 11.28
C ASP A 26 3.01 -1.28 11.16
N TYR A 27 2.43 -2.15 10.34
CA TYR A 27 1.00 -2.31 10.16
C TYR A 27 0.55 -3.59 10.84
N ILE A 28 -0.20 -3.46 11.92
CA ILE A 28 -0.79 -4.58 12.68
C ILE A 28 -2.28 -4.59 12.43
N TYR A 29 -2.83 -5.76 12.09
CA TYR A 29 -4.24 -5.87 11.79
C TYR A 29 -4.83 -7.23 12.20
N VAL A 30 -6.14 -7.25 12.39
CA VAL A 30 -6.97 -8.43 12.63
C VAL A 30 -7.68 -8.77 11.33
N PRO A 31 -7.31 -9.84 10.61
CA PRO A 31 -7.91 -10.16 9.31
C PRO A 31 -9.34 -10.68 9.43
N ASP A 32 -9.64 -11.44 10.48
CA ASP A 32 -10.94 -12.05 10.73
C ASP A 32 -11.60 -11.43 11.97
N SER A 33 -12.70 -10.71 11.77
CA SER A 33 -13.46 -10.04 12.85
C SER A 33 -14.02 -11.00 13.90
N THR A 34 -14.11 -12.30 13.59
CA THR A 34 -14.55 -13.35 14.54
C THR A 34 -13.41 -13.85 15.42
N GLN A 35 -12.14 -13.59 15.04
CA GLN A 35 -10.94 -14.03 15.74
C GLN A 35 -10.08 -12.84 16.20
N LYS A 36 -10.61 -11.98 17.01
CA LYS A 36 -9.99 -10.69 17.41
C LYS A 36 -8.60 -10.81 18.05
N ASN A 37 -8.25 -11.97 18.59
CA ASN A 37 -6.96 -12.23 19.20
C ASN A 37 -5.88 -12.67 18.19
N VAL A 38 -6.26 -12.95 16.94
CA VAL A 38 -5.34 -13.32 15.87
C VAL A 38 -4.97 -12.07 15.11
N THR A 39 -3.72 -11.65 15.24
CA THR A 39 -3.20 -10.47 14.54
C THR A 39 -2.15 -10.86 13.52
N GLU A 40 -2.13 -10.16 12.41
CA GLU A 40 -1.05 -10.22 11.43
C GLU A 40 -0.30 -8.89 11.41
N SER A 41 0.93 -8.89 10.92
CA SER A 41 1.70 -7.65 10.75
C SER A 41 2.47 -7.62 9.44
N GLU A 42 2.59 -6.42 8.88
CA GLU A 42 3.37 -6.16 7.67
C GLU A 42 4.20 -4.88 7.83
N ILE A 43 5.40 -4.88 7.28
CA ILE A 43 6.19 -3.65 7.18
C ILE A 43 5.77 -2.88 5.94
N MET A 44 5.33 -1.65 6.16
CA MET A 44 4.87 -0.76 5.09
C MET A 44 5.88 0.36 4.89
N VAL A 45 6.04 0.77 3.66
CA VAL A 45 6.92 1.88 3.26
C VAL A 45 6.10 2.98 2.61
N LEU A 46 6.31 4.21 3.06
CA LEU A 46 5.83 5.42 2.41
C LEU A 46 7.03 6.21 1.90
N ASN A 47 7.21 6.25 0.59
CA ASN A 47 8.19 7.12 -0.06
C ASN A 47 7.55 8.45 -0.40
N ILE A 48 8.19 9.55 -0.04
CA ILE A 48 7.72 10.90 -0.37
C ILE A 48 8.84 11.66 -1.08
N ASN A 49 8.52 12.21 -2.26
CA ASN A 49 9.31 13.24 -2.92
C ASN A 49 8.50 14.55 -3.06
N LYS A 50 9.00 15.54 -3.80
CA LYS A 50 8.33 16.84 -3.94
C LYS A 50 6.97 16.76 -4.66
N GLU A 51 6.79 15.79 -5.55
CA GLU A 51 5.64 15.73 -6.46
C GLU A 51 4.61 14.70 -6.05
N LYS A 52 5.06 13.59 -5.46
CA LYS A 52 4.22 12.43 -5.16
C LYS A 52 4.69 11.67 -3.92
N SER A 53 3.81 10.84 -3.41
CA SER A 53 4.16 9.76 -2.48
C SER A 53 3.66 8.42 -2.98
N GLU A 54 4.40 7.36 -2.59
CA GLU A 54 4.07 5.98 -2.91
C GLU A 54 4.11 5.15 -1.63
N TYR A 55 2.99 4.51 -1.31
CA TYR A 55 2.82 3.63 -0.17
C TYR A 55 2.66 2.17 -0.63
N PHE A 56 3.38 1.23 -0.01
CA PHE A 56 3.39 -0.19 -0.40
C PHE A 56 3.95 -1.08 0.72
N THR A 57 3.70 -2.40 0.60
CA THR A 57 4.28 -3.43 1.47
C THR A 57 5.73 -3.71 1.11
N TYR A 58 6.64 -3.68 2.09
CA TYR A 58 8.07 -3.92 1.88
C TYR A 58 8.36 -5.32 1.30
N ASP A 59 7.76 -6.36 1.86
CA ASP A 59 7.98 -7.74 1.41
C ASP A 59 7.53 -7.94 -0.05
N ARG A 60 6.42 -7.33 -0.45
CA ARG A 60 5.96 -7.39 -1.83
C ARG A 60 6.89 -6.64 -2.78
N TYR A 61 7.34 -5.45 -2.39
CA TYR A 61 8.33 -4.69 -3.15
C TYR A 61 9.62 -5.48 -3.33
N PHE A 62 10.14 -6.11 -2.26
CA PHE A 62 11.35 -6.91 -2.30
C PHE A 62 11.19 -8.12 -3.24
N SER A 63 10.07 -8.83 -3.15
CA SER A 63 9.73 -9.95 -4.03
C SER A 63 9.67 -9.51 -5.49
N ASP A 64 8.90 -8.45 -5.80
CA ASP A 64 8.73 -7.94 -7.16
C ASP A 64 10.08 -7.45 -7.74
N SER A 65 10.92 -6.80 -6.93
CA SER A 65 12.28 -6.36 -7.32
C SER A 65 13.20 -7.52 -7.65
N THR A 66 13.15 -8.56 -6.82
CA THR A 66 13.95 -9.78 -7.01
C THR A 66 13.54 -10.52 -8.27
N MET A 67 12.23 -10.68 -8.50
CA MET A 67 11.70 -11.30 -9.71
C MET A 67 12.09 -10.52 -10.98
N LEU A 68 11.96 -9.18 -10.95
CA LEU A 68 12.37 -8.33 -12.07
C LEU A 68 13.87 -8.44 -12.37
N SER A 69 14.71 -8.43 -11.33
CA SER A 69 16.16 -8.59 -11.46
C SER A 69 16.54 -9.96 -12.00
N GLY A 70 15.89 -11.03 -11.53
CA GLY A 70 16.07 -12.39 -12.03
C GLY A 70 15.68 -12.53 -13.49
N SER A 71 14.51 -12.01 -13.87
CA SER A 71 14.02 -12.01 -15.24
C SER A 71 14.99 -11.32 -16.21
N LYS A 72 15.57 -10.18 -15.83
CA LYS A 72 16.60 -9.48 -16.62
C LYS A 72 17.88 -10.31 -16.83
N LYS A 73 18.13 -11.28 -15.95
CA LYS A 73 19.27 -12.23 -16.05
C LYS A 73 18.88 -13.55 -16.68
N GLY A 74 17.65 -13.69 -17.21
CA GLY A 74 17.13 -14.93 -17.78
C GLY A 74 16.82 -16.01 -16.74
N LEU A 75 16.72 -15.66 -15.43
CA LEU A 75 16.40 -16.60 -14.36
C LEU A 75 14.88 -16.60 -14.12
N PHE A 76 14.32 -17.79 -14.06
CA PHE A 76 12.93 -17.97 -13.60
C PHE A 76 12.90 -17.95 -12.06
N MET A 77 12.20 -16.94 -11.50
CA MET A 77 12.05 -16.81 -10.05
C MET A 77 10.57 -16.83 -9.70
N MET A 78 10.22 -17.54 -8.64
CA MET A 78 8.87 -17.56 -8.11
C MET A 78 8.77 -16.66 -6.87
N PRO A 79 7.62 -15.98 -6.67
CA PRO A 79 7.39 -15.25 -5.44
C PRO A 79 7.40 -16.21 -4.24
N PRO A 80 7.79 -15.74 -3.05
CA PRO A 80 7.74 -16.57 -1.85
C PRO A 80 6.30 -16.95 -1.54
N ASN A 81 6.12 -18.18 -0.99
CA ASN A 81 4.81 -18.65 -0.53
C ASN A 81 4.48 -18.00 0.84
N LYS A 82 4.24 -16.67 0.81
CA LYS A 82 3.89 -15.87 1.98
C LYS A 82 2.73 -14.95 1.60
N LYS A 83 1.76 -14.80 2.50
CA LYS A 83 0.72 -13.77 2.35
C LYS A 83 1.39 -12.39 2.42
N MET A 84 1.17 -11.56 1.41
CA MET A 84 1.66 -10.19 1.32
C MET A 84 0.59 -9.34 0.67
N SER A 85 0.29 -8.21 1.25
CA SER A 85 -0.63 -7.26 0.62
C SER A 85 -0.08 -6.82 -0.74
N SER A 86 -0.95 -6.80 -1.74
CA SER A 86 -0.65 -6.24 -3.06
C SER A 86 -0.99 -4.75 -3.16
N ASP A 87 -1.54 -4.19 -2.10
CA ASP A 87 -2.07 -2.84 -2.08
C ASP A 87 -0.96 -1.80 -2.13
N ARG A 88 -1.13 -0.86 -3.05
CA ARG A 88 -0.26 0.30 -3.21
C ARG A 88 -1.10 1.54 -3.36
N VAL A 89 -0.61 2.65 -2.85
CA VAL A 89 -1.29 3.94 -2.98
C VAL A 89 -0.30 4.98 -3.49
N ASN A 90 -0.59 5.53 -4.65
CA ASN A 90 0.14 6.67 -5.19
C ASN A 90 -0.69 7.92 -4.96
N LYS A 91 -0.10 8.92 -4.31
CA LYS A 91 -0.74 10.19 -4.00
C LYS A 91 0.04 11.32 -4.67
N THR A 92 -0.66 12.25 -5.29
CA THR A 92 -0.07 13.48 -5.82
C THR A 92 -0.01 14.52 -4.73
N SER A 93 1.10 15.23 -4.62
CA SER A 93 1.26 16.35 -3.68
C SER A 93 0.20 17.43 -3.98
N ASN A 94 -0.36 18.03 -2.91
CA ASN A 94 -1.36 19.11 -3.00
C ASN A 94 -2.61 18.77 -3.82
N SER A 95 -2.95 17.49 -3.98
CA SER A 95 -4.12 17.02 -4.70
C SER A 95 -4.88 15.99 -3.86
N ASN A 96 -6.20 15.96 -3.96
CA ASN A 96 -7.04 14.92 -3.35
C ASN A 96 -7.11 13.63 -4.20
N GLN A 97 -6.49 13.65 -5.38
CA GLN A 97 -6.45 12.49 -6.25
C GLN A 97 -5.47 11.44 -5.73
N ILE A 98 -5.93 10.21 -5.69
CA ILE A 98 -5.19 9.02 -5.28
C ILE A 98 -5.35 7.97 -6.37
N LYS A 99 -4.28 7.28 -6.69
CA LYS A 99 -4.32 6.06 -7.48
C LYS A 99 -4.09 4.87 -6.54
N PHE A 100 -5.15 4.14 -6.25
CA PHE A 100 -5.08 2.88 -5.52
C PHE A 100 -4.80 1.74 -6.49
N ILE A 101 -3.82 0.90 -6.18
CA ILE A 101 -3.41 -0.23 -7.01
C ILE A 101 -3.53 -1.47 -6.16
N THR A 102 -4.32 -2.43 -6.61
CA THR A 102 -4.52 -3.71 -5.92
C THR A 102 -4.63 -4.86 -6.91
N GLN A 103 -4.60 -6.08 -6.40
CA GLN A 103 -4.74 -7.29 -7.19
C GLN A 103 -5.88 -8.14 -6.65
N LEU A 104 -6.81 -8.51 -7.53
CA LEU A 104 -7.89 -9.46 -7.23
C LEU A 104 -7.73 -10.62 -8.21
N GLY A 105 -7.50 -11.82 -7.69
CA GLY A 105 -7.14 -12.98 -8.52
C GLY A 105 -5.89 -12.70 -9.36
N PHE A 106 -5.98 -12.88 -10.67
CA PHE A 106 -4.90 -12.61 -11.64
C PHE A 106 -4.97 -11.22 -12.28
N THR A 107 -5.89 -10.37 -11.84
CA THR A 107 -6.11 -9.04 -12.43
C THR A 107 -5.61 -7.96 -11.50
N LYS A 108 -4.78 -7.05 -12.02
CA LYS A 108 -4.29 -5.86 -11.32
C LYS A 108 -5.18 -4.67 -11.66
N TYR A 109 -5.75 -4.05 -10.65
CA TYR A 109 -6.62 -2.89 -10.76
C TYR A 109 -5.87 -1.63 -10.41
N PHE A 110 -6.04 -0.60 -11.26
CA PHE A 110 -5.58 0.76 -11.04
C PHE A 110 -6.82 1.62 -10.86
N VAL A 111 -7.06 2.07 -9.65
CA VAL A 111 -8.29 2.73 -9.26
C VAL A 111 -8.02 4.20 -9.00
N ASP A 112 -8.66 5.07 -9.79
CA ASP A 112 -8.60 6.51 -9.56
C ASP A 112 -9.69 6.91 -8.55
N GLU A 113 -9.24 7.55 -7.46
CA GLU A 113 -10.10 8.01 -6.38
C GLU A 113 -9.83 9.48 -6.06
N ASN A 114 -10.86 10.17 -5.59
CA ASN A 114 -10.75 11.52 -5.02
C ASN A 114 -11.15 11.45 -3.55
N ILE A 115 -10.18 11.63 -2.63
CA ILE A 115 -10.40 11.47 -1.19
C ILE A 115 -10.16 12.80 -0.49
N ASP A 116 -11.19 13.33 0.15
CA ASP A 116 -11.16 14.54 0.97
C ASP A 116 -11.52 14.20 2.41
N LEU A 117 -10.51 13.85 3.22
CA LEU A 117 -10.68 13.48 4.62
C LEU A 117 -10.99 14.71 5.48
N LYS A 118 -12.08 14.67 6.22
CA LYS A 118 -12.46 15.71 7.17
C LYS A 118 -11.88 15.39 8.54
N TRP A 119 -10.81 16.08 8.90
CA TRP A 119 -10.11 15.90 10.17
C TRP A 119 -10.66 16.82 11.25
N LYS A 120 -10.96 16.24 12.41
CA LYS A 120 -11.22 16.98 13.66
C LYS A 120 -9.97 16.94 14.52
N LEU A 121 -9.40 18.11 14.82
CA LEU A 121 -8.16 18.24 15.61
C LEU A 121 -8.47 18.35 17.10
N TYR A 122 -7.53 17.84 17.92
CA TYR A 122 -7.64 17.86 19.37
C TYR A 122 -6.35 18.36 20.02
N PRO A 123 -6.41 18.91 21.25
CA PRO A 123 -5.22 19.44 21.94
C PRO A 123 -4.29 18.35 22.49
N GLU A 124 -4.78 17.11 22.62
CA GLU A 124 -4.01 16.00 23.17
C GLU A 124 -2.84 15.65 22.27
N TYR A 125 -1.77 15.17 22.87
CA TYR A 125 -0.58 14.70 22.18
C TYR A 125 0.04 13.48 22.86
N ILE A 126 0.78 12.71 22.09
CA ILE A 126 1.64 11.61 22.54
C ILE A 126 3.05 11.81 21.96
N THR A 127 4.00 11.00 22.43
CA THR A 127 5.33 10.92 21.81
C THR A 127 5.40 9.62 21.02
N VAL A 128 5.73 9.73 19.72
CA VAL A 128 6.01 8.58 18.83
C VAL A 128 7.43 8.74 18.28
N LEU A 129 8.28 7.74 18.48
CA LEU A 129 9.73 7.94 18.38
C LEU A 129 10.14 9.14 19.24
N ASN A 130 10.76 10.16 18.68
CA ASN A 130 11.12 11.38 19.40
C ASN A 130 10.27 12.59 18.99
N TYR A 131 9.11 12.37 18.36
CA TYR A 131 8.26 13.43 17.84
C TYR A 131 7.02 13.63 18.71
N LYS A 132 6.70 14.89 19.00
CA LYS A 132 5.43 15.27 19.60
C LYS A 132 4.34 15.17 18.54
N ALA A 133 3.41 14.24 18.72
CA ALA A 133 2.32 13.95 17.78
C ALA A 133 0.97 14.36 18.36
N HIS A 134 0.25 15.22 17.64
CA HIS A 134 -1.07 15.74 18.01
C HIS A 134 -2.17 14.83 17.50
N LYS A 135 -3.28 14.76 18.26
CA LYS A 135 -4.42 13.92 17.95
C LYS A 135 -5.34 14.55 16.91
N ALA A 136 -5.83 13.72 16.01
CA ALA A 136 -6.90 14.05 15.09
C ALA A 136 -7.81 12.84 14.89
N THR A 137 -9.06 13.06 14.50
CA THR A 137 -10.00 11.98 14.15
C THR A 137 -10.65 12.24 12.80
N THR A 138 -11.03 11.18 12.11
CA THR A 138 -11.77 11.22 10.85
C THR A 138 -12.63 9.96 10.70
N GLU A 139 -13.55 9.98 9.74
CA GLU A 139 -14.25 8.79 9.27
C GLU A 139 -13.77 8.44 7.86
N PHE A 140 -13.41 7.18 7.65
CA PHE A 140 -12.95 6.70 6.34
C PHE A 140 -13.19 5.19 6.21
N GLY A 141 -13.65 4.75 5.02
CA GLY A 141 -13.83 3.35 4.71
C GLY A 141 -14.88 2.62 5.58
N GLY A 142 -15.83 3.37 6.18
CA GLY A 142 -16.83 2.83 7.11
C GLY A 142 -16.31 2.61 8.54
N ARG A 143 -15.16 3.20 8.87
CA ARG A 143 -14.53 3.16 10.20
C ARG A 143 -14.28 4.57 10.73
N LYS A 144 -14.24 4.72 12.07
CA LYS A 144 -13.72 5.90 12.74
C LYS A 144 -12.25 5.69 13.05
N TRP A 145 -11.42 6.69 12.76
CA TRP A 145 -9.98 6.64 12.90
C TRP A 145 -9.48 7.70 13.87
N THR A 146 -8.51 7.33 14.70
CA THR A 146 -7.71 8.23 15.52
C THR A 146 -6.30 8.26 14.99
N ALA A 147 -5.86 9.43 14.53
CA ALA A 147 -4.52 9.68 14.03
C ALA A 147 -3.72 10.55 15.00
N TRP A 148 -2.43 10.34 15.00
CA TRP A 148 -1.42 11.16 15.68
C TRP A 148 -0.43 11.65 14.64
N PHE A 149 -0.32 12.98 14.49
CA PHE A 149 0.52 13.59 13.47
C PHE A 149 1.60 14.51 14.07
N ALA A 150 2.79 14.46 13.53
CA ALA A 150 3.94 15.23 13.96
C ALA A 150 4.14 16.47 13.07
N LYS A 151 3.98 17.67 13.62
CA LYS A 151 4.19 18.93 12.89
C LYS A 151 5.66 19.15 12.52
N ASP A 152 6.57 18.59 13.31
CA ASP A 152 8.03 18.68 13.09
C ASP A 152 8.49 17.89 11.86
N ILE A 153 7.59 17.04 11.30
CA ILE A 153 7.80 16.34 10.04
C ILE A 153 6.87 16.96 9.00
N PRO A 154 7.33 17.92 8.17
CA PRO A 154 6.48 18.81 7.37
C PRO A 154 5.95 18.15 6.08
N PHE A 155 5.39 16.93 6.20
CA PHE A 155 4.71 16.22 5.12
C PHE A 155 3.26 16.01 5.51
N GLN A 156 2.33 16.56 4.73
CA GLN A 156 0.88 16.38 4.95
C GLN A 156 0.40 15.03 4.43
N ASP A 157 1.07 13.97 4.84
CA ASP A 157 0.88 12.61 4.33
C ASP A 157 0.86 11.59 5.47
N GLY A 158 0.62 10.31 5.14
CA GLY A 158 0.55 9.21 6.08
C GLY A 158 0.41 7.84 5.40
N PRO A 159 0.26 6.78 6.18
CA PRO A 159 0.12 5.43 5.65
C PRO A 159 -1.20 5.28 4.86
N TYR A 160 -1.23 4.30 3.96
CA TYR A 160 -2.39 3.99 3.12
C TYR A 160 -2.93 5.24 2.39
N LYS A 161 -4.23 5.49 2.45
CA LYS A 161 -4.91 6.63 1.82
C LYS A 161 -5.01 7.87 2.73
N PHE A 162 -4.45 7.81 3.95
CA PHE A 162 -4.56 8.89 4.93
C PHE A 162 -3.58 10.02 4.63
N LYS A 163 -4.09 11.27 4.57
CA LYS A 163 -3.33 12.50 4.30
C LYS A 163 -4.07 13.75 4.75
N GLY A 164 -3.45 14.93 4.62
CA GLY A 164 -4.12 16.23 4.79
C GLY A 164 -4.03 16.82 6.19
N LEU A 165 -3.34 16.18 7.15
CA LEU A 165 -3.02 16.80 8.44
C LEU A 165 -1.79 17.71 8.30
N PRO A 166 -1.63 18.75 9.15
CA PRO A 166 -0.50 19.68 9.08
C PRO A 166 0.78 19.05 9.67
N GLY A 167 1.23 17.95 9.09
CA GLY A 167 2.38 17.13 9.48
C GLY A 167 2.16 15.66 9.16
N LEU A 168 3.23 14.86 9.28
CA LEU A 168 3.17 13.43 8.98
C LEU A 168 2.33 12.68 10.01
N ILE A 169 1.44 11.80 9.53
CA ILE A 169 0.72 10.87 10.39
C ILE A 169 1.71 9.79 10.84
N VAL A 170 2.11 9.84 12.11
CA VAL A 170 3.09 8.91 12.70
C VAL A 170 2.46 7.70 13.37
N LYS A 171 1.18 7.79 13.70
CA LYS A 171 0.37 6.67 14.18
C LYS A 171 -1.08 6.90 13.77
N ILE A 172 -1.77 5.84 13.38
CA ILE A 172 -3.21 5.86 13.15
C ILE A 172 -3.80 4.48 13.46
N GLU A 173 -4.95 4.47 14.13
CA GLU A 173 -5.67 3.25 14.49
C GLU A 173 -7.18 3.47 14.36
N ASP A 174 -7.92 2.43 14.01
CA ASP A 174 -9.37 2.49 14.01
C ASP A 174 -9.95 2.29 15.42
N GLU A 175 -11.21 2.71 15.62
CA GLU A 175 -11.90 2.65 16.93
C GLU A 175 -11.95 1.22 17.49
N SER A 176 -12.08 0.21 16.62
CA SER A 176 -12.10 -1.20 17.01
C SER A 176 -10.72 -1.79 17.32
N LYS A 177 -9.65 -1.02 17.10
CA LYS A 177 -8.24 -1.45 17.19
C LYS A 177 -7.89 -2.65 16.31
N SER A 178 -8.67 -2.85 15.26
CA SER A 178 -8.44 -3.92 14.29
C SER A 178 -7.35 -3.57 13.27
N HIS A 179 -7.07 -2.28 13.09
CA HIS A 179 -6.04 -1.79 12.19
C HIS A 179 -5.23 -0.71 12.89
N LYS A 180 -3.92 -0.89 12.92
CA LYS A 180 -2.98 0.09 13.49
C LYS A 180 -1.75 0.22 12.60
N PHE A 181 -1.43 1.46 12.24
CA PHE A 181 -0.16 1.85 11.61
C PHE A 181 0.65 2.68 12.59
N GLU A 182 1.93 2.37 12.75
CA GLU A 182 2.82 3.09 13.65
C GLU A 182 4.20 3.26 13.01
N LEU A 183 4.68 4.50 12.94
CA LEU A 183 5.99 4.84 12.40
C LEU A 183 7.10 4.19 13.24
N LYS A 184 8.00 3.46 12.60
CA LYS A 184 9.16 2.78 13.22
C LYS A 184 10.49 3.36 12.79
N GLY A 185 10.54 4.07 11.67
CA GLY A 185 11.80 4.65 11.20
C GLY A 185 11.62 5.63 10.06
N ILE A 186 12.64 6.47 9.89
CA ILE A 186 12.73 7.45 8.81
C ILE A 186 14.11 7.28 8.16
N LYS A 187 14.14 7.20 6.83
CA LYS A 187 15.36 7.07 6.04
C LYS A 187 15.39 8.14 4.95
N ASN A 188 16.50 8.83 4.79
CA ASN A 188 16.75 9.68 3.64
C ASN A 188 17.36 8.84 2.51
N THR A 189 16.88 9.03 1.28
CA THR A 189 17.43 8.39 0.08
C THR A 189 17.77 9.46 -0.95
N ASN A 190 18.86 9.22 -1.68
CA ASN A 190 19.37 10.16 -2.70
C ASN A 190 19.03 9.68 -4.13
N TYR A 191 18.07 8.76 -4.27
CA TYR A 191 17.67 8.25 -5.57
C TYR A 191 16.15 8.37 -5.74
N ASP A 192 15.73 8.57 -6.98
CA ASP A 192 14.33 8.48 -7.33
C ASP A 192 13.87 7.04 -7.24
N PHE A 193 12.82 6.85 -6.43
CA PHE A 193 12.23 5.55 -6.24
C PHE A 193 11.24 5.26 -7.36
N GLU A 194 11.37 4.09 -7.97
CA GLU A 194 10.40 3.55 -8.90
C GLU A 194 10.03 2.12 -8.48
N TYR A 195 8.73 1.87 -8.35
CA TYR A 195 8.25 0.54 -8.00
C TYR A 195 8.40 -0.43 -9.18
N PRO A 196 8.91 -1.67 -8.97
CA PRO A 196 9.10 -2.66 -10.02
C PRO A 196 7.82 -2.91 -10.82
N ASN A 197 7.91 -2.84 -12.15
CA ASN A 197 6.80 -3.14 -13.03
C ASN A 197 6.95 -4.55 -13.62
N LEU A 198 6.23 -5.50 -13.04
CA LEU A 198 6.09 -6.85 -13.57
C LEU A 198 4.93 -6.86 -14.57
N ASN A 199 5.21 -7.14 -15.85
CA ASN A 199 4.21 -7.12 -16.93
C ASN A 199 3.39 -8.42 -17.06
N ASN A 200 3.30 -9.21 -16.00
CA ASN A 200 2.72 -10.56 -15.99
C ASN A 200 1.24 -10.62 -15.54
N TYR A 201 0.58 -9.50 -15.36
CA TYR A 201 -0.81 -9.41 -14.94
C TYR A 201 -1.66 -8.64 -15.95
N SER A 202 -2.92 -9.04 -16.11
CA SER A 202 -3.92 -8.19 -16.76
C SER A 202 -4.08 -6.89 -15.95
N LYS A 203 -4.18 -5.76 -16.65
CA LYS A 203 -4.27 -4.42 -16.04
C LYS A 203 -5.59 -3.77 -16.42
N ILE A 204 -6.37 -3.37 -15.43
CA ILE A 204 -7.65 -2.68 -15.63
C ILE A 204 -7.62 -1.34 -14.88
N ASN A 205 -7.93 -0.25 -15.60
CA ASN A 205 -8.10 1.07 -14.99
C ASN A 205 -9.59 1.30 -14.73
N LEU A 206 -9.93 1.68 -13.49
CA LEU A 206 -11.31 1.92 -13.06
C LEU A 206 -11.40 3.19 -12.23
N ASP A 207 -12.58 3.80 -12.23
CA ASP A 207 -13.00 4.69 -11.15
C ASP A 207 -13.44 3.88 -9.92
N TYR A 208 -13.49 4.54 -8.76
CA TYR A 208 -13.82 3.87 -7.50
C TYR A 208 -15.20 3.18 -7.49
N PRO A 209 -16.30 3.76 -8.05
CA PRO A 209 -17.59 3.07 -8.14
C PRO A 209 -17.56 1.77 -8.92
N LYS A 210 -16.83 1.73 -10.04
CA LYS A 210 -16.67 0.50 -10.82
C LYS A 210 -15.79 -0.52 -10.09
N PHE A 211 -14.77 -0.05 -9.36
CA PHE A 211 -13.94 -0.91 -8.52
C PHE A 211 -14.76 -1.58 -7.42
N ILE A 212 -15.64 -0.86 -6.73
CA ILE A 212 -16.55 -1.45 -5.71
C ILE A 212 -17.32 -2.65 -6.30
N LYS A 213 -17.86 -2.48 -7.52
CA LYS A 213 -18.58 -3.57 -8.20
C LYS A 213 -17.65 -4.75 -8.51
N ALA A 214 -16.46 -4.48 -9.05
CA ALA A 214 -15.47 -5.52 -9.34
C ALA A 214 -15.04 -6.27 -8.08
N TYR A 215 -14.79 -5.54 -6.99
CA TYR A 215 -14.42 -6.10 -5.69
C TYR A 215 -15.52 -6.99 -5.10
N LYS A 216 -16.78 -6.55 -5.14
CA LYS A 216 -17.92 -7.36 -4.67
C LYS A 216 -18.12 -8.62 -5.53
N ASN A 217 -17.94 -8.53 -6.85
CA ASN A 217 -18.00 -9.68 -7.74
C ASN A 217 -16.88 -10.69 -7.42
N TYR A 218 -15.65 -10.22 -7.24
CA TYR A 218 -14.52 -11.07 -6.84
C TYR A 218 -14.80 -11.78 -5.51
N ARG A 219 -15.30 -11.07 -4.50
CA ARG A 219 -15.63 -11.70 -3.21
C ARG A 219 -16.75 -12.73 -3.29
N LYS A 220 -17.65 -12.58 -4.25
CA LYS A 220 -18.74 -13.53 -4.49
C LYS A 220 -18.26 -14.80 -5.20
N ASP A 221 -17.29 -14.66 -6.09
CA ASP A 221 -16.69 -15.77 -6.84
C ASP A 221 -15.17 -15.51 -7.01
N PRO A 222 -14.36 -15.80 -5.97
CA PRO A 222 -12.93 -15.52 -5.99
C PRO A 222 -12.13 -16.45 -6.90
N ALA A 223 -12.74 -17.53 -7.37
CA ALA A 223 -12.15 -18.51 -8.27
C ALA A 223 -12.52 -18.32 -9.74
N ALA A 224 -13.31 -17.29 -10.08
CA ALA A 224 -13.75 -17.05 -11.47
C ALA A 224 -12.59 -17.03 -12.46
N ASP A 225 -11.47 -16.40 -12.10
CA ASP A 225 -10.25 -16.30 -12.93
C ASP A 225 -9.50 -17.64 -13.08
N LEU A 226 -9.85 -18.67 -12.31
CA LEU A 226 -9.19 -19.98 -12.30
C LEU A 226 -9.86 -20.97 -13.26
N VAL A 227 -11.06 -20.67 -13.75
CA VAL A 227 -11.82 -21.53 -14.66
C VAL A 227 -11.00 -21.82 -15.92
N GLY A 228 -10.84 -23.11 -16.25
CA GLY A 228 -10.11 -23.57 -17.43
C GLY A 228 -8.58 -23.45 -17.36
N ARG A 229 -7.99 -23.08 -16.21
CA ARG A 229 -6.54 -22.95 -16.05
C ARG A 229 -5.84 -24.26 -15.65
N TYR A 230 -6.57 -25.22 -15.11
CA TYR A 230 -6.02 -26.49 -14.64
C TYR A 230 -6.28 -27.59 -15.66
N MET A 231 -5.19 -28.21 -16.10
CA MET A 231 -5.22 -29.39 -16.97
C MET A 231 -5.02 -30.65 -16.12
N ASP A 232 -5.42 -31.79 -16.67
CA ASP A 232 -5.08 -33.08 -16.12
C ASP A 232 -3.57 -33.21 -16.06
N GLN A 233 -3.03 -33.69 -14.93
CA GLN A 233 -1.59 -33.80 -14.72
C GLN A 233 -1.25 -35.03 -13.90
N THR A 234 -0.03 -35.57 -14.12
CA THR A 234 0.56 -36.62 -13.28
C THR A 234 1.73 -36.02 -12.53
N ASP A 235 1.76 -36.20 -11.21
CA ASP A 235 2.87 -35.73 -10.37
C ASP A 235 4.13 -36.58 -10.56
N SER A 236 5.25 -36.14 -9.95
CA SER A 236 6.52 -36.85 -10.03
C SER A 236 6.51 -38.25 -9.40
N SER A 237 5.50 -38.56 -8.61
CA SER A 237 5.29 -39.88 -7.97
C SER A 237 4.36 -40.78 -8.79
N GLY A 238 3.86 -40.34 -9.95
CA GLY A 238 2.96 -41.08 -10.84
C GLY A 238 1.48 -40.97 -10.50
N ASN A 239 1.08 -40.11 -9.54
CA ASN A 239 -0.33 -39.94 -9.19
C ASN A 239 -1.02 -39.03 -10.20
N PHE A 240 -2.08 -39.54 -10.83
CA PHE A 240 -2.89 -38.79 -11.77
C PHE A 240 -3.92 -37.93 -11.02
N ARG A 241 -4.04 -36.64 -11.42
CA ARG A 241 -5.03 -35.70 -10.91
C ARG A 241 -5.75 -35.01 -12.07
N ARG A 242 -7.08 -35.02 -12.04
CA ARG A 242 -7.86 -34.31 -13.05
C ARG A 242 -7.83 -32.81 -12.79
N GLY A 243 -7.74 -32.00 -13.84
CA GLY A 243 -7.74 -30.54 -13.73
C GLY A 243 -8.99 -30.00 -13.02
N VAL A 244 -10.14 -30.65 -13.19
CA VAL A 244 -11.39 -30.28 -12.50
C VAL A 244 -11.32 -30.47 -10.98
N ASP A 245 -10.60 -31.49 -10.51
CA ASP A 245 -10.47 -31.75 -9.07
C ASP A 245 -9.49 -30.75 -8.44
N ILE A 246 -8.42 -30.41 -9.16
CA ILE A 246 -7.49 -29.35 -8.76
C ILE A 246 -8.22 -28.01 -8.68
N PHE A 247 -9.04 -27.67 -9.68
CA PHE A 247 -9.84 -26.45 -9.68
C PHE A 247 -10.76 -26.37 -8.45
N ARG A 248 -11.46 -27.46 -8.10
CA ARG A 248 -12.36 -27.48 -6.94
C ARG A 248 -11.63 -27.25 -5.62
N GLU A 249 -10.44 -27.83 -5.46
CA GLU A 249 -9.59 -27.59 -4.28
C GLU A 249 -9.15 -26.13 -4.18
N GLU A 250 -8.71 -25.55 -5.30
CA GLU A 250 -8.32 -24.14 -5.36
C GLU A 250 -9.51 -23.22 -5.09
N GLN A 251 -10.65 -23.49 -5.69
CA GLN A 251 -11.88 -22.73 -5.44
C GLN A 251 -12.22 -22.71 -3.95
N LYS A 252 -12.25 -23.86 -3.31
CA LYS A 252 -12.51 -23.97 -1.87
C LYS A 252 -11.48 -23.17 -1.05
N ARG A 253 -10.21 -23.23 -1.43
CA ARG A 253 -9.14 -22.47 -0.77
C ARG A 253 -9.32 -20.96 -0.90
N GLU A 254 -9.68 -20.48 -2.08
CA GLU A 254 -9.94 -19.05 -2.29
C GLU A 254 -11.21 -18.57 -1.56
N GLU A 255 -12.27 -19.37 -1.54
CA GLU A 255 -13.48 -19.09 -0.75
C GLU A 255 -13.17 -18.99 0.76
N GLU A 256 -12.39 -19.93 1.32
CA GLU A 256 -11.96 -19.92 2.72
C GLU A 256 -11.09 -18.68 3.05
N LYS A 257 -10.22 -18.26 2.13
CA LYS A 257 -9.44 -17.02 2.30
C LYS A 257 -10.36 -15.80 2.40
N ILE A 258 -11.32 -15.68 1.49
CA ILE A 258 -12.28 -14.57 1.49
C ILE A 258 -13.13 -14.55 2.76
N GLN A 259 -13.54 -15.70 3.28
CA GLN A 259 -14.30 -15.79 4.53
C GLN A 259 -13.47 -15.29 5.74
N LYS A 260 -12.17 -15.61 5.77
CA LYS A 260 -11.24 -15.19 6.84
C LYS A 260 -10.70 -13.76 6.67
N ASP A 261 -10.90 -13.14 5.50
CA ASP A 261 -10.51 -11.77 5.20
C ASP A 261 -11.75 -10.86 5.23
N ASN A 262 -12.45 -10.85 6.36
CA ASN A 262 -13.72 -10.14 6.53
C ASN A 262 -13.60 -8.82 7.31
N ASN A 263 -12.39 -8.40 7.64
CA ASN A 263 -12.13 -7.21 8.44
C ASN A 263 -11.11 -6.27 7.77
N ILE A 264 -11.36 -5.91 6.53
CA ILE A 264 -10.51 -5.04 5.71
C ILE A 264 -10.56 -3.57 6.16
N ILE A 265 -9.58 -2.77 5.75
CA ILE A 265 -9.50 -1.34 6.09
C ILE A 265 -10.78 -0.60 5.68
N GLU A 266 -11.19 -0.75 4.43
CA GLU A 266 -12.41 -0.15 3.88
C GLU A 266 -13.59 -1.10 4.01
N ILE A 267 -14.10 -1.27 5.24
CA ILE A 267 -15.17 -2.23 5.55
C ILE A 267 -16.47 -1.98 4.78
N ASN A 268 -16.69 -0.78 4.29
CA ASN A 268 -17.81 -0.43 3.42
C ASN A 268 -17.78 -1.15 2.05
N LEU A 269 -16.63 -1.69 1.62
CA LEU A 269 -16.54 -2.47 0.39
C LEU A 269 -17.24 -3.84 0.49
N ILE A 270 -17.41 -4.36 1.71
CA ILE A 270 -17.98 -5.69 1.97
C ILE A 270 -19.34 -5.66 2.69
N LYS A 271 -19.82 -4.48 2.99
CA LYS A 271 -21.16 -4.26 3.58
C LYS A 271 -22.24 -4.04 2.53
#